data_f28b3a539d2ab7e239792049af045d8b
#
_entry.id   f28b3a539d2ab7e239792049af045d8b
#
_cell.length_a   1.000
_cell.length_b   1.000
_cell.length_c   1.000
_cell.angle_alpha   90.00
_cell.angle_beta   90.00
_cell.angle_gamma   90.00
#
_symmetry.space_group_name_H-M   'P 1'
#
loop_
_entity.id
_entity.type
_entity.pdbx_description
1 polymer ?
#
loop_
_entity_poly.entity_id
_entity_poly.type
_entity_poly.pdbx_seq_one_letter_code
_entity_poly.pdbx_strand_id
1 'polypeptide(L)'
;MSKKYYAVKEGFDFNSNEQVKDLILESWEECIKYVKGVKGAKYKSFGTRVEAINFLKEKMENLNKVTGDYPKDCIHIYVDGSYNIDSEKYAFAFVAVKDDVIIHIENGASTDNSKKQLRQIAGELEAAARAVEYAFGIGETEVAIFHDYAGIYHHAAGTWERKDASSKEYFNFMQEFLNKKNMNIIFVKTDGHSGDIYNEFADSFAKQALHIPLSRAVDTYLQHNCIKVINKQIWDKIISVVKLNNLVNILIASEE
;
A
#
# COMPACT_ATOMS: atom_id res chain seq x y z
N MET A 1 16.98 7.56 28.40
CA MET A 1 16.52 7.95 27.03
C MET A 1 16.71 6.76 26.12
N SER A 2 15.75 6.43 25.27
CA SER A 2 15.93 5.36 24.26
C SER A 2 16.99 5.78 23.25
N LYS A 3 17.86 4.85 22.86
CA LYS A 3 18.87 5.07 21.80
C LYS A 3 18.16 5.43 20.50
N LYS A 4 18.60 6.47 19.80
CA LYS A 4 18.09 6.88 18.49
C LYS A 4 19.20 6.76 17.43
N TYR A 5 18.77 6.48 16.21
CA TYR A 5 19.62 6.46 15.03
C TYR A 5 19.15 7.54 14.06
N TYR A 6 20.10 8.27 13.48
CA TYR A 6 19.83 9.36 12.56
C TYR A 6 20.34 8.96 11.18
N ALA A 7 19.44 8.85 10.21
CA ALA A 7 19.80 8.58 8.83
C ALA A 7 19.82 9.89 8.05
N VAL A 8 20.91 10.14 7.35
CA VAL A 8 21.09 11.28 6.44
C VAL A 8 21.18 10.71 5.04
N LYS A 9 20.11 10.89 4.24
CA LYS A 9 20.05 10.46 2.84
C LYS A 9 20.77 11.45 1.94
N GLU A 10 20.59 12.74 2.21
CA GLU A 10 21.27 13.85 1.52
C GLU A 10 21.69 14.91 2.54
N GLY A 11 22.95 15.23 2.56
CA GLY A 11 23.56 16.22 3.44
C GLY A 11 24.82 16.83 2.82
N PHE A 12 25.53 17.65 3.60
CA PHE A 12 26.78 18.26 3.17
C PHE A 12 27.76 18.34 4.36
N ASP A 13 29.00 17.93 4.13
CA ASP A 13 30.08 18.10 5.08
C ASP A 13 30.88 19.38 4.76
N PHE A 14 30.72 20.39 5.60
CA PHE A 14 31.43 21.68 5.43
C PHE A 14 32.92 21.59 5.71
N ASN A 15 33.42 20.52 6.37
CA ASN A 15 34.83 20.35 6.63
C ASN A 15 35.59 19.79 5.43
N SER A 16 35.00 18.77 4.76
CA SER A 16 35.58 18.20 3.53
C SER A 16 35.09 18.89 2.25
N ASN A 17 34.09 19.77 2.37
CA ASN A 17 33.41 20.44 1.26
C ASN A 17 32.77 19.45 0.26
N GLU A 18 32.18 18.37 0.78
CA GLU A 18 31.62 17.28 -0.01
C GLU A 18 30.15 17.02 0.33
N GLN A 19 29.39 16.54 -0.67
CA GLN A 19 28.05 16.01 -0.44
C GLN A 19 28.13 14.69 0.32
N VAL A 20 27.28 14.55 1.36
CA VAL A 20 27.17 13.34 2.16
C VAL A 20 25.86 12.64 1.79
N LYS A 21 25.94 11.33 1.51
CA LYS A 21 24.80 10.46 1.21
C LYS A 21 24.87 9.19 2.07
N ASP A 22 23.68 8.68 2.40
CA ASP A 22 23.46 7.37 3.01
C ASP A 22 24.23 7.12 4.31
N LEU A 23 24.28 8.13 5.19
CA LEU A 23 25.00 8.08 6.45
C LEU A 23 24.05 7.74 7.61
N ILE A 24 24.48 6.82 8.49
CA ILE A 24 23.78 6.51 9.75
C ILE A 24 24.62 6.93 10.92
N LEU A 25 24.04 7.74 11.80
CA LEU A 25 24.66 8.32 12.98
C LEU A 25 23.88 7.93 14.24
N GLU A 26 24.57 7.89 15.38
CA GLU A 26 23.99 7.45 16.66
C GLU A 26 23.65 8.62 17.59
N SER A 27 23.98 9.85 17.19
CA SER A 27 23.67 11.06 17.96
C SER A 27 23.17 12.20 17.08
N TRP A 28 22.37 13.08 17.67
CA TRP A 28 21.91 14.30 16.99
C TRP A 28 23.08 15.29 16.79
N GLU A 29 24.02 15.32 17.71
CA GLU A 29 25.22 16.17 17.65
C GLU A 29 26.11 15.84 16.44
N GLU A 30 26.13 14.58 16.02
CA GLU A 30 26.79 14.16 14.78
C GLU A 30 25.97 14.51 13.57
N CYS A 31 24.68 14.21 13.59
CA CYS A 31 23.77 14.43 12.46
C CYS A 31 23.70 15.90 12.05
N ILE A 32 23.63 16.81 13.03
CA ILE A 32 23.50 18.25 12.79
C ILE A 32 24.69 18.83 11.99
N LYS A 33 25.86 18.20 12.02
CA LYS A 33 27.05 18.63 11.26
C LYS A 33 26.83 18.56 9.75
N TYR A 34 25.99 17.63 9.31
CA TYR A 34 25.72 17.34 7.89
C TYR A 34 24.42 17.95 7.36
N VAL A 35 23.52 18.39 8.26
CA VAL A 35 22.17 18.81 7.83
C VAL A 35 21.81 20.25 8.16
N LYS A 36 22.49 20.85 9.16
CA LYS A 36 22.19 22.23 9.57
C LYS A 36 22.62 23.24 8.52
N GLY A 37 21.65 24.05 8.05
CA GLY A 37 21.91 25.07 7.02
C GLY A 37 22.08 24.52 5.60
N VAL A 38 21.91 23.22 5.39
CA VAL A 38 22.00 22.59 4.09
C VAL A 38 20.62 22.63 3.41
N LYS A 39 20.49 23.38 2.32
CA LYS A 39 19.26 23.46 1.53
C LYS A 39 19.01 22.10 0.85
N GLY A 40 17.83 21.53 1.12
CA GLY A 40 17.46 20.24 0.53
C GLY A 40 17.97 19.02 1.29
N ALA A 41 18.57 19.19 2.50
CA ALA A 41 18.97 18.06 3.32
C ALA A 41 17.79 17.13 3.62
N LYS A 42 18.00 15.81 3.41
CA LYS A 42 17.02 14.75 3.71
C LYS A 42 17.56 13.89 4.82
N TYR A 43 16.93 13.95 5.97
CA TYR A 43 17.35 13.18 7.15
C TYR A 43 16.16 12.87 8.06
N LYS A 44 16.32 11.81 8.86
CA LYS A 44 15.29 11.40 9.83
C LYS A 44 15.88 10.60 10.98
N SER A 45 15.22 10.66 12.17
CA SER A 45 15.57 9.86 13.35
C SER A 45 14.68 8.63 13.48
N PHE A 46 15.26 7.51 13.94
CA PHE A 46 14.60 6.21 14.07
C PHE A 46 14.88 5.59 15.44
N GLY A 47 14.02 4.68 15.89
CA GLY A 47 14.19 3.91 17.12
C GLY A 47 15.17 2.75 16.98
N THR A 48 15.37 2.25 15.76
CA THR A 48 16.26 1.14 15.45
C THR A 48 17.18 1.44 14.28
N ARG A 49 18.36 0.79 14.27
CA ARG A 49 19.31 0.91 13.15
C ARG A 49 18.76 0.34 11.85
N VAL A 50 17.92 -0.69 11.95
CA VAL A 50 17.27 -1.32 10.78
C VAL A 50 16.34 -0.35 10.07
N GLU A 51 15.52 0.41 10.83
CA GLU A 51 14.67 1.46 10.26
C GLU A 51 15.49 2.54 9.55
N ALA A 52 16.60 2.95 10.14
CA ALA A 52 17.52 3.92 9.54
C ALA A 52 18.14 3.40 8.21
N ILE A 53 18.54 2.12 8.17
CA ILE A 53 19.05 1.47 6.97
C ILE A 53 17.99 1.42 5.87
N ASN A 54 16.75 1.05 6.22
CA ASN A 54 15.67 0.94 5.25
C ASN A 54 15.32 2.29 4.62
N PHE A 55 15.33 3.36 5.42
CA PHE A 55 15.15 4.71 4.92
C PHE A 55 16.24 5.14 3.91
N LEU A 56 17.50 4.70 4.10
CA LEU A 56 18.58 5.00 3.17
C LEU A 56 18.54 4.14 1.91
N LYS A 57 18.20 2.86 2.04
CA LYS A 57 18.27 1.88 0.94
C LYS A 57 17.13 1.96 -0.08
N GLU A 58 16.17 2.88 0.11
CA GLU A 58 15.02 3.03 -0.79
C GLU A 58 14.34 1.72 -1.22
N LYS A 59 14.32 0.71 -0.34
CA LYS A 59 13.58 -0.52 -0.60
C LYS A 59 12.06 -0.32 -0.60
N MET A 60 11.59 0.89 -0.27
CA MET A 60 10.21 1.32 -0.37
C MET A 60 10.16 2.68 -1.06
N GLU A 61 9.52 2.72 -2.20
CA GLU A 61 9.20 3.97 -2.88
C GLU A 61 7.77 4.37 -2.52
N ASN A 62 7.56 5.67 -2.33
CA ASN A 62 6.23 6.25 -2.20
C ASN A 62 5.99 7.16 -3.39
N LEU A 63 5.32 6.63 -4.39
CA LEU A 63 5.05 7.28 -5.66
C LEU A 63 3.62 7.83 -5.67
N ASN A 64 3.30 8.65 -6.66
CA ASN A 64 1.95 9.17 -6.88
C ASN A 64 1.47 8.71 -8.26
N LYS A 65 0.26 8.15 -8.33
CA LYS A 65 -0.33 7.68 -9.58
C LYS A 65 -0.50 8.79 -10.62
N VAL A 66 -0.80 10.01 -10.18
CA VAL A 66 -1.02 11.17 -11.06
C VAL A 66 0.24 11.52 -11.87
N THR A 67 1.45 11.35 -11.30
CA THR A 67 2.70 11.59 -12.02
C THR A 67 3.03 10.52 -13.05
N GLY A 68 2.43 9.34 -12.94
CA GLY A 68 2.67 8.22 -13.84
C GLY A 68 4.01 7.50 -13.66
N ASP A 69 4.85 7.96 -12.73
CA ASP A 69 6.20 7.45 -12.47
C ASP A 69 6.16 6.24 -11.53
N TYR A 70 5.55 5.14 -11.95
CA TYR A 70 5.56 3.86 -11.23
C TYR A 70 5.76 2.70 -12.21
N PRO A 71 6.36 1.57 -11.78
CA PRO A 71 6.59 0.40 -12.63
C PRO A 71 5.29 -0.10 -13.28
N LYS A 72 5.36 -0.44 -14.57
CA LYS A 72 4.20 -0.95 -15.35
C LYS A 72 4.28 -2.45 -15.57
N ASP A 73 5.44 -3.03 -15.40
CA ASP A 73 5.79 -4.41 -15.71
C ASP A 73 5.76 -5.36 -14.49
N CYS A 74 5.37 -4.85 -13.32
CA CYS A 74 5.13 -5.66 -12.12
C CYS A 74 3.62 -5.83 -11.85
N ILE A 75 3.30 -6.70 -10.90
CA ILE A 75 1.91 -6.85 -10.43
C ILE A 75 1.45 -5.58 -9.71
N HIS A 76 0.27 -5.08 -10.05
CA HIS A 76 -0.40 -3.95 -9.40
C HIS A 76 -1.51 -4.47 -8.51
N ILE A 77 -1.51 -4.09 -7.23
CA ILE A 77 -2.55 -4.50 -6.30
C ILE A 77 -3.18 -3.27 -5.64
N TYR A 78 -4.47 -3.10 -5.87
CA TYR A 78 -5.28 -2.01 -5.33
C TYR A 78 -5.91 -2.47 -4.03
N VAL A 79 -5.72 -1.72 -2.96
CA VAL A 79 -6.16 -2.08 -1.61
C VAL A 79 -7.10 -1.04 -1.06
N ASP A 80 -8.10 -1.50 -0.31
CA ASP A 80 -9.04 -0.61 0.39
C ASP A 80 -9.58 -1.27 1.66
N GLY A 81 -10.04 -0.43 2.59
CA GLY A 81 -10.68 -0.80 3.83
C GLY A 81 -12.04 -0.13 4.01
N SER A 82 -12.98 -0.82 4.62
CA SER A 82 -14.29 -0.28 4.94
C SER A 82 -14.65 -0.51 6.41
N TYR A 83 -15.58 0.28 6.93
CA TYR A 83 -16.07 0.14 8.31
C TYR A 83 -17.57 0.35 8.37
N ASN A 84 -18.27 -0.55 9.05
CA ASN A 84 -19.69 -0.45 9.33
C ASN A 84 -19.89 -0.02 10.77
N ILE A 85 -20.48 1.17 10.97
CA ILE A 85 -20.70 1.78 12.29
C ILE A 85 -21.70 0.96 13.11
N ASP A 86 -22.73 0.40 12.48
CA ASP A 86 -23.81 -0.32 13.18
C ASP A 86 -23.34 -1.67 13.73
N SER A 87 -22.54 -2.41 12.93
CA SER A 87 -21.97 -3.69 13.35
C SER A 87 -20.61 -3.58 14.03
N GLU A 88 -20.01 -2.39 14.02
CA GLU A 88 -18.65 -2.10 14.52
C GLU A 88 -17.57 -3.03 13.92
N LYS A 89 -17.78 -3.49 12.68
CA LYS A 89 -16.84 -4.34 11.96
C LYS A 89 -16.11 -3.55 10.89
N TYR A 90 -14.86 -3.92 10.64
CA TYR A 90 -14.13 -3.46 9.48
C TYR A 90 -13.98 -4.59 8.45
N ALA A 91 -13.73 -4.21 7.23
CA ALA A 91 -13.41 -5.14 6.15
C ALA A 91 -12.18 -4.67 5.39
N PHE A 92 -11.55 -5.62 4.74
CA PHE A 92 -10.47 -5.41 3.80
C PHE A 92 -10.88 -5.91 2.42
N ALA A 93 -10.29 -5.33 1.38
CA ALA A 93 -10.30 -5.91 0.05
C ALA A 93 -9.03 -5.55 -0.71
N PHE A 94 -8.62 -6.44 -1.61
CA PHE A 94 -7.65 -6.10 -2.64
C PHE A 94 -8.01 -6.71 -3.99
N VAL A 95 -7.58 -6.00 -5.05
CA VAL A 95 -7.75 -6.39 -6.45
C VAL A 95 -6.36 -6.42 -7.10
N ALA A 96 -5.92 -7.60 -7.52
CA ALA A 96 -4.64 -7.80 -8.18
C ALA A 96 -4.81 -7.76 -9.70
N VAL A 97 -3.99 -6.94 -10.35
CA VAL A 97 -4.01 -6.66 -11.79
C VAL A 97 -2.63 -6.88 -12.39
N LYS A 98 -2.57 -7.59 -13.50
CA LYS A 98 -1.36 -7.75 -14.30
C LYS A 98 -1.73 -7.58 -15.77
N ASP A 99 -0.99 -6.74 -16.49
CA ASP A 99 -1.22 -6.46 -17.92
C ASP A 99 -2.68 -6.05 -18.23
N ASP A 100 -3.25 -5.17 -17.37
CA ASP A 100 -4.64 -4.71 -17.42
C ASP A 100 -5.70 -5.81 -17.26
N VAL A 101 -5.33 -7.00 -16.78
CA VAL A 101 -6.23 -8.12 -16.47
C VAL A 101 -6.34 -8.29 -14.95
N ILE A 102 -7.57 -8.33 -14.43
CA ILE A 102 -7.79 -8.69 -13.01
C ILE A 102 -7.53 -10.18 -12.85
N ILE A 103 -6.47 -10.51 -12.09
CA ILE A 103 -6.02 -11.89 -11.89
C ILE A 103 -6.47 -12.47 -10.56
N HIS A 104 -6.72 -11.62 -9.55
CA HIS A 104 -7.20 -12.08 -8.24
C HIS A 104 -7.99 -10.99 -7.52
N ILE A 105 -8.92 -11.42 -6.69
CA ILE A 105 -9.69 -10.56 -5.79
C ILE A 105 -9.78 -11.30 -4.45
N GLU A 106 -9.48 -10.61 -3.36
CA GLU A 106 -9.73 -11.10 -2.01
C GLU A 106 -10.43 -10.02 -1.20
N ASN A 107 -11.42 -10.40 -0.43
CA ASN A 107 -12.11 -9.53 0.51
C ASN A 107 -12.63 -10.32 1.70
N GLY A 108 -12.82 -9.64 2.82
CA GLY A 108 -13.38 -10.25 4.02
C GLY A 108 -13.68 -9.24 5.09
N ALA A 109 -14.66 -9.59 5.95
CA ALA A 109 -14.94 -8.83 7.17
C ALA A 109 -14.13 -9.40 8.32
N SER A 110 -13.52 -8.53 9.12
CA SER A 110 -12.78 -8.96 10.30
C SER A 110 -13.72 -9.26 11.47
N THR A 111 -13.35 -10.30 12.22
CA THR A 111 -13.95 -10.63 13.51
C THR A 111 -13.11 -10.14 14.69
N ASP A 112 -11.96 -9.53 14.45
CA ASP A 112 -11.03 -9.06 15.47
C ASP A 112 -11.52 -7.76 16.12
N ASN A 113 -12.09 -7.88 17.30
CA ASN A 113 -12.58 -6.75 18.08
C ASN A 113 -11.47 -5.86 18.66
N SER A 114 -10.23 -6.34 18.71
CA SER A 114 -9.11 -5.56 19.28
C SER A 114 -8.74 -4.34 18.42
N LYS A 115 -9.08 -4.37 17.14
CA LYS A 115 -8.78 -3.34 16.13
C LYS A 115 -9.94 -2.37 15.87
N LYS A 116 -11.04 -2.46 16.59
CA LYS A 116 -12.25 -1.62 16.39
C LYS A 116 -11.96 -0.11 16.40
N GLN A 117 -11.03 0.35 17.23
CA GLN A 117 -10.71 1.78 17.35
C GLN A 117 -10.07 2.35 16.08
N LEU A 118 -9.42 1.52 15.25
CA LEU A 118 -8.81 1.92 13.99
C LEU A 118 -9.82 2.00 12.85
N ARG A 119 -11.02 1.44 13.00
CA ARG A 119 -12.11 1.47 12.01
C ARG A 119 -11.61 0.99 10.62
N GLN A 120 -11.88 1.78 9.55
CA GLN A 120 -11.43 1.46 8.19
C GLN A 120 -9.91 1.34 8.06
N ILE A 121 -9.12 2.05 8.88
CA ILE A 121 -7.65 1.96 8.85
C ILE A 121 -7.16 0.52 9.09
N ALA A 122 -7.82 -0.23 9.98
CA ALA A 122 -7.49 -1.64 10.20
C ALA A 122 -7.69 -2.47 8.91
N GLY A 123 -8.76 -2.21 8.18
CA GLY A 123 -9.04 -2.85 6.88
C GLY A 123 -7.98 -2.52 5.83
N GLU A 124 -7.59 -1.26 5.73
CA GLU A 124 -6.54 -0.80 4.82
C GLU A 124 -5.19 -1.49 5.07
N LEU A 125 -4.76 -1.54 6.34
CA LEU A 125 -3.50 -2.19 6.71
C LEU A 125 -3.57 -3.70 6.46
N GLU A 126 -4.70 -4.35 6.75
CA GLU A 126 -4.91 -5.77 6.49
C GLU A 126 -4.92 -6.07 4.99
N ALA A 127 -5.60 -5.25 4.18
CA ALA A 127 -5.62 -5.37 2.73
C ALA A 127 -4.20 -5.31 2.14
N ALA A 128 -3.39 -4.34 2.57
CA ALA A 128 -2.03 -4.17 2.11
C ALA A 128 -1.11 -5.35 2.54
N ALA A 129 -1.27 -5.87 3.75
CA ALA A 129 -0.52 -7.03 4.22
C ALA A 129 -0.84 -8.28 3.39
N ARG A 130 -2.13 -8.58 3.17
CA ARG A 130 -2.59 -9.71 2.36
C ARG A 130 -2.19 -9.57 0.89
N ALA A 131 -2.20 -8.37 0.34
CA ALA A 131 -1.74 -8.08 -1.01
C ALA A 131 -0.26 -8.47 -1.21
N VAL A 132 0.61 -8.10 -0.26
CA VAL A 132 2.04 -8.46 -0.30
C VAL A 132 2.22 -9.97 -0.13
N GLU A 133 1.48 -10.60 0.77
CA GLU A 133 1.51 -12.05 0.98
C GLU A 133 1.07 -12.81 -0.27
N TYR A 134 -0.02 -12.36 -0.92
CA TYR A 134 -0.50 -12.93 -2.18
C TYR A 134 0.56 -12.82 -3.29
N ALA A 135 1.12 -11.62 -3.53
CA ALA A 135 2.13 -11.43 -4.55
C ALA A 135 3.35 -12.34 -4.35
N PHE A 136 3.83 -12.43 -3.10
CA PHE A 136 4.91 -13.37 -2.74
C PHE A 136 4.52 -14.83 -2.97
N GLY A 137 3.28 -15.21 -2.61
CA GLY A 137 2.76 -16.58 -2.74
C GLY A 137 2.68 -17.06 -4.18
N ILE A 138 2.48 -16.16 -5.14
CA ILE A 138 2.50 -16.49 -6.59
C ILE A 138 3.89 -16.34 -7.23
N GLY A 139 4.93 -16.05 -6.44
CA GLY A 139 6.32 -16.01 -6.89
C GLY A 139 6.78 -14.64 -7.40
N GLU A 140 5.99 -13.57 -7.22
CA GLU A 140 6.43 -12.22 -7.58
C GLU A 140 7.50 -11.74 -6.59
N THR A 141 8.50 -11.03 -7.11
CA THR A 141 9.57 -10.42 -6.32
C THR A 141 9.41 -8.91 -6.19
N GLU A 142 8.50 -8.34 -6.98
CA GLU A 142 8.15 -6.94 -6.98
C GLU A 142 6.64 -6.75 -7.05
N VAL A 143 6.11 -5.80 -6.27
CA VAL A 143 4.68 -5.46 -6.24
C VAL A 143 4.47 -3.96 -6.07
N ALA A 144 3.56 -3.39 -6.84
CA ALA A 144 3.08 -2.03 -6.65
C ALA A 144 1.73 -2.04 -5.91
N ILE A 145 1.70 -1.50 -4.70
CA ILE A 145 0.49 -1.39 -3.85
C ILE A 145 -0.13 -0.01 -4.04
N PHE A 146 -1.30 0.01 -4.67
CA PHE A 146 -2.09 1.23 -4.90
C PHE A 146 -3.04 1.46 -3.73
N HIS A 147 -2.99 2.65 -3.13
CA HIS A 147 -3.74 2.98 -1.92
C HIS A 147 -4.10 4.46 -1.85
N ASP A 148 -5.18 4.81 -1.17
CA ASP A 148 -5.58 6.20 -0.92
C ASP A 148 -5.29 6.68 0.51
N TYR A 149 -5.03 5.77 1.46
CA TYR A 149 -4.62 6.11 2.81
C TYR A 149 -3.09 6.18 2.95
N ALA A 150 -2.55 7.38 3.16
CA ALA A 150 -1.11 7.60 3.30
C ALA A 150 -0.44 6.77 4.41
N GLY A 151 -1.19 6.37 5.44
CA GLY A 151 -0.68 5.56 6.54
C GLY A 151 -0.17 4.18 6.11
N ILE A 152 -0.64 3.63 4.99
CA ILE A 152 -0.15 2.35 4.44
C ILE A 152 1.37 2.43 4.21
N TYR A 153 1.84 3.44 3.49
CA TYR A 153 3.27 3.66 3.31
C TYR A 153 3.98 4.05 4.61
N HIS A 154 3.44 5.04 5.32
CA HIS A 154 4.13 5.61 6.46
C HIS A 154 4.30 4.65 7.65
N HIS A 155 3.34 3.74 7.87
CA HIS A 155 3.49 2.67 8.85
C HIS A 155 4.47 1.60 8.36
N ALA A 156 4.42 1.19 7.10
CA ALA A 156 5.36 0.23 6.52
C ALA A 156 6.81 0.73 6.57
N ALA A 157 7.04 1.98 6.21
CA ALA A 157 8.36 2.62 6.23
C ALA A 157 8.85 3.03 7.64
N GLY A 158 7.98 2.93 8.66
CA GLY A 158 8.31 3.39 10.01
C GLY A 158 8.43 4.90 10.14
N THR A 159 7.89 5.66 9.20
CA THR A 159 7.99 7.12 9.19
C THR A 159 6.97 7.80 10.07
N TRP A 160 5.87 7.15 10.41
CA TRP A 160 4.92 7.60 11.41
C TRP A 160 5.13 6.87 12.73
N GLU A 161 4.75 7.53 13.84
CA GLU A 161 4.74 6.90 15.15
C GLU A 161 3.69 5.78 15.20
N ARG A 162 4.08 4.61 15.68
CA ARG A 162 3.23 3.43 15.82
C ARG A 162 2.75 3.31 17.26
N LYS A 163 1.62 3.92 17.58
CA LYS A 163 1.06 3.95 18.95
C LYS A 163 0.30 2.67 19.29
N ASP A 164 -0.40 2.12 18.32
CA ASP A 164 -1.25 0.94 18.49
C ASP A 164 -0.55 -0.37 18.06
N ALA A 165 -1.11 -1.51 18.47
CA ALA A 165 -0.57 -2.83 18.19
C ALA A 165 -0.62 -3.14 16.68
N SER A 166 -1.70 -2.76 15.99
CA SER A 166 -1.90 -3.07 14.57
C SER A 166 -0.87 -2.41 13.67
N SER A 167 -0.54 -1.14 13.92
CA SER A 167 0.51 -0.44 13.17
C SER A 167 1.90 -1.01 13.42
N LYS A 168 2.16 -1.55 14.63
CA LYS A 168 3.41 -2.27 14.94
C LYS A 168 3.48 -3.62 14.26
N GLU A 169 2.40 -4.40 14.29
CA GLU A 169 2.29 -5.69 13.60
C GLU A 169 2.47 -5.53 12.09
N TYR A 170 1.78 -4.56 11.50
CA TYR A 170 1.90 -4.23 10.08
C TYR A 170 3.34 -3.84 9.69
N PHE A 171 3.98 -2.98 10.49
CA PHE A 171 5.39 -2.64 10.27
C PHE A 171 6.28 -3.88 10.28
N ASN A 172 6.18 -4.72 11.32
CA ASN A 172 7.01 -5.92 11.46
C ASN A 172 6.78 -6.88 10.29
N PHE A 173 5.54 -7.06 9.87
CA PHE A 173 5.16 -7.86 8.71
C PHE A 173 5.83 -7.33 7.43
N MET A 174 5.67 -6.05 7.13
CA MET A 174 6.27 -5.45 5.93
C MET A 174 7.80 -5.54 5.96
N GLN A 175 8.43 -5.33 7.12
CA GLN A 175 9.88 -5.48 7.27
C GLN A 175 10.36 -6.92 7.06
N GLU A 176 9.55 -7.92 7.38
CA GLU A 176 9.86 -9.32 7.08
C GLU A 176 9.94 -9.56 5.57
N PHE A 177 8.94 -9.13 4.81
CA PHE A 177 8.93 -9.30 3.35
C PHE A 177 10.07 -8.54 2.67
N LEU A 178 10.34 -7.32 3.09
CA LEU A 178 11.42 -6.50 2.53
C LEU A 178 12.81 -7.05 2.82
N ASN A 179 13.06 -7.52 4.03
CA ASN A 179 14.42 -7.82 4.49
C ASN A 179 14.74 -9.31 4.45
N LYS A 180 13.79 -10.18 4.82
CA LYS A 180 14.00 -11.63 4.86
C LYS A 180 13.57 -12.30 3.55
N LYS A 181 12.46 -11.86 2.96
CA LYS A 181 11.92 -12.41 1.71
C LYS A 181 12.50 -11.71 0.47
N ASN A 182 13.24 -10.61 0.66
CA ASN A 182 13.87 -9.80 -0.39
C ASN A 182 12.88 -9.29 -1.47
N MET A 183 11.65 -9.00 -1.05
CA MET A 183 10.60 -8.49 -1.92
C MET A 183 10.75 -6.97 -2.10
N ASN A 184 10.57 -6.47 -3.30
CA ASN A 184 10.48 -5.03 -3.58
C ASN A 184 9.01 -4.59 -3.49
N ILE A 185 8.70 -3.67 -2.57
CA ILE A 185 7.33 -3.19 -2.35
C ILE A 185 7.29 -1.70 -2.67
N ILE A 186 6.56 -1.34 -3.72
CA ILE A 186 6.40 0.02 -4.19
C ILE A 186 4.99 0.48 -3.80
N PHE A 187 4.90 1.56 -3.05
CA PHE A 187 3.63 2.16 -2.66
C PHE A 187 3.27 3.26 -3.63
N VAL A 188 2.07 3.21 -4.19
CA VAL A 188 1.57 4.18 -5.17
C VAL A 188 0.33 4.84 -4.60
N LYS A 189 0.46 6.10 -4.20
CA LYS A 189 -0.66 6.89 -3.69
C LYS A 189 -1.63 7.19 -4.83
N THR A 190 -2.89 6.83 -4.63
CA THR A 190 -4.03 7.23 -5.47
C THR A 190 -4.82 8.34 -4.77
N ASP A 191 -5.58 9.10 -5.54
CA ASP A 191 -6.59 9.97 -4.95
C ASP A 191 -7.86 9.16 -4.71
N GLY A 192 -8.40 9.21 -3.50
CA GLY A 192 -9.66 8.55 -3.15
C GLY A 192 -10.78 9.03 -4.08
N HIS A 193 -11.61 8.10 -4.55
CA HIS A 193 -12.74 8.37 -5.45
C HIS A 193 -12.37 9.14 -6.74
N SER A 194 -11.16 8.92 -7.26
CA SER A 194 -10.65 9.55 -8.49
C SER A 194 -11.21 8.92 -9.78
N GLY A 195 -12.06 7.90 -9.67
CA GLY A 195 -12.57 7.14 -10.81
C GLY A 195 -11.61 6.07 -11.34
N ASP A 196 -10.53 5.76 -10.60
CA ASP A 196 -9.67 4.62 -10.89
C ASP A 196 -10.45 3.32 -10.68
N ILE A 197 -10.75 2.64 -11.76
CA ILE A 197 -11.66 1.49 -11.75
C ILE A 197 -11.21 0.38 -10.81
N TYR A 198 -9.93 0.09 -10.71
CA TYR A 198 -9.43 -0.97 -9.85
C TYR A 198 -9.50 -0.60 -8.36
N ASN A 199 -9.31 0.69 -8.04
CA ASN A 199 -9.53 1.21 -6.68
C ASN A 199 -11.02 1.19 -6.32
N GLU A 200 -11.91 1.57 -7.25
CA GLU A 200 -13.35 1.51 -7.05
C GLU A 200 -13.85 0.06 -6.87
N PHE A 201 -13.20 -0.92 -7.51
CA PHE A 201 -13.47 -2.34 -7.22
C PHE A 201 -13.03 -2.73 -5.82
N ALA A 202 -11.85 -2.33 -5.35
CA ALA A 202 -11.39 -2.62 -3.99
C ALA A 202 -12.36 -2.03 -2.94
N ASP A 203 -12.78 -0.76 -3.10
CA ASP A 203 -13.82 -0.14 -2.28
C ASP A 203 -15.14 -0.93 -2.29
N SER A 204 -15.59 -1.34 -3.48
CA SER A 204 -16.84 -2.09 -3.64
C SER A 204 -16.79 -3.46 -2.95
N PHE A 205 -15.66 -4.17 -3.04
CA PHE A 205 -15.49 -5.47 -2.38
C PHE A 205 -15.34 -5.34 -0.86
N ALA A 206 -14.67 -4.29 -0.36
CA ALA A 206 -14.60 -4.03 1.08
C ALA A 206 -16.00 -3.71 1.64
N LYS A 207 -16.79 -2.89 0.95
CA LYS A 207 -18.18 -2.57 1.32
C LYS A 207 -19.10 -3.79 1.27
N GLN A 208 -18.96 -4.62 0.21
CA GLN A 208 -19.73 -5.86 0.06
C GLN A 208 -19.53 -6.80 1.26
N ALA A 209 -18.29 -6.96 1.73
CA ALA A 209 -17.97 -7.82 2.86
C ALA A 209 -18.70 -7.40 4.17
N LEU A 210 -19.11 -6.14 4.26
CA LEU A 210 -19.86 -5.58 5.41
C LEU A 210 -21.35 -5.38 5.12
N HIS A 211 -21.83 -5.80 3.92
CA HIS A 211 -23.19 -5.54 3.46
C HIS A 211 -23.56 -4.04 3.47
N ILE A 212 -22.58 -3.17 3.21
CA ILE A 212 -22.78 -1.72 3.04
C ILE A 212 -23.21 -1.43 1.60
N PRO A 213 -24.09 -0.45 1.35
CA PRO A 213 -24.45 -0.05 0.00
C PRO A 213 -23.24 0.32 -0.86
N LEU A 214 -23.16 -0.22 -2.07
CA LEU A 214 -22.09 0.00 -3.02
C LEU A 214 -22.20 1.39 -3.66
N SER A 215 -21.06 1.97 -4.04
CA SER A 215 -21.03 3.14 -4.89
C SER A 215 -21.49 2.81 -6.30
N ARG A 216 -21.82 3.82 -7.12
CA ARG A 216 -22.16 3.64 -8.53
C ARG A 216 -20.94 3.75 -9.45
N ALA A 217 -19.76 3.95 -8.92
CA ALA A 217 -18.57 4.26 -9.71
C ALA A 217 -18.21 3.15 -10.69
N VAL A 218 -18.18 1.89 -10.21
CA VAL A 218 -17.92 0.72 -11.05
C VAL A 218 -18.96 0.60 -12.17
N ASP A 219 -20.25 0.70 -11.83
CA ASP A 219 -21.32 0.61 -12.81
C ASP A 219 -21.26 1.73 -13.86
N THR A 220 -20.95 2.95 -13.43
CA THR A 220 -20.81 4.12 -14.32
C THR A 220 -19.64 3.94 -15.28
N TYR A 221 -18.51 3.45 -14.78
CA TYR A 221 -17.35 3.15 -15.62
C TYR A 221 -17.67 2.10 -16.69
N LEU A 222 -18.30 1.00 -16.28
CA LEU A 222 -18.64 -0.13 -17.16
C LEU A 222 -19.73 0.21 -18.20
N GLN A 223 -20.46 1.31 -18.07
CA GLN A 223 -21.38 1.76 -19.13
C GLN A 223 -20.64 2.18 -20.42
N HIS A 224 -19.38 2.58 -20.31
CA HIS A 224 -18.60 3.13 -21.42
C HIS A 224 -17.27 2.41 -21.67
N ASN A 225 -16.88 1.49 -20.78
CA ASN A 225 -15.57 0.82 -20.81
C ASN A 225 -15.71 -0.67 -20.54
N CYS A 226 -14.77 -1.45 -21.03
CA CYS A 226 -14.63 -2.87 -20.71
C CYS A 226 -13.48 -3.09 -19.73
N ILE A 227 -13.57 -4.17 -18.95
CA ILE A 227 -12.47 -4.70 -18.16
C ILE A 227 -12.20 -6.14 -18.56
N LYS A 228 -10.96 -6.59 -18.27
CA LYS A 228 -10.58 -7.99 -18.49
C LYS A 228 -10.36 -8.70 -17.16
N VAL A 229 -10.76 -9.95 -17.11
CA VAL A 229 -10.53 -10.85 -15.97
C VAL A 229 -9.88 -12.13 -16.46
N ILE A 230 -9.05 -12.76 -15.63
CA ILE A 230 -8.25 -13.91 -16.04
C ILE A 230 -9.09 -15.15 -16.32
N ASN A 231 -10.20 -15.34 -15.60
CA ASN A 231 -11.02 -16.56 -15.72
C ASN A 231 -12.45 -16.35 -15.20
N LYS A 232 -13.26 -17.40 -15.37
CA LYS A 232 -14.66 -17.42 -14.94
C LYS A 232 -14.81 -17.25 -13.42
N GLN A 233 -13.88 -17.74 -12.62
CA GLN A 233 -13.96 -17.62 -11.14
C GLN A 233 -13.87 -16.14 -10.70
N ILE A 234 -12.97 -15.36 -11.30
CA ILE A 234 -12.88 -13.91 -11.04
C ILE A 234 -14.09 -13.19 -11.59
N TRP A 235 -14.57 -13.58 -12.79
CA TRP A 235 -15.80 -13.05 -13.35
C TRP A 235 -17.01 -13.25 -12.41
N ASP A 236 -17.16 -14.45 -11.82
CA ASP A 236 -18.23 -14.77 -10.87
C ASP A 236 -18.15 -13.95 -9.57
N LYS A 237 -16.95 -13.57 -9.15
CA LYS A 237 -16.78 -12.62 -8.02
C LYS A 237 -17.27 -11.22 -8.41
N ILE A 238 -16.88 -10.71 -9.56
CA ILE A 238 -17.20 -9.34 -10.00
C ILE A 238 -18.70 -9.12 -10.18
N ILE A 239 -19.44 -10.10 -10.69
CA ILE A 239 -20.90 -9.97 -10.86
C ILE A 239 -21.64 -9.69 -9.56
N SER A 240 -21.05 -9.99 -8.42
CA SER A 240 -21.66 -9.72 -7.11
C SER A 240 -21.65 -8.23 -6.72
N VAL A 241 -20.86 -7.41 -7.41
CA VAL A 241 -20.74 -5.95 -7.14
C VAL A 241 -21.13 -5.08 -8.36
N VAL A 242 -21.58 -5.70 -9.46
CA VAL A 242 -21.90 -5.04 -10.73
C VAL A 242 -23.34 -5.31 -11.13
N LYS A 243 -24.01 -4.34 -11.73
CA LYS A 243 -25.38 -4.51 -12.27
C LYS A 243 -25.41 -5.42 -13.49
N LEU A 244 -26.50 -6.18 -13.66
CA LEU A 244 -26.69 -7.16 -14.74
C LEU A 244 -26.46 -6.58 -16.15
N ASN A 245 -26.89 -5.35 -16.41
CA ASN A 245 -26.72 -4.70 -17.71
C ASN A 245 -25.28 -4.37 -18.08
N ASN A 246 -24.36 -4.35 -17.12
CA ASN A 246 -22.95 -4.05 -17.34
C ASN A 246 -22.08 -5.31 -17.48
N LEU A 247 -22.65 -6.51 -17.29
CA LEU A 247 -21.89 -7.77 -17.34
C LEU A 247 -21.26 -8.05 -18.70
N VAL A 248 -21.87 -7.58 -19.78
CA VAL A 248 -21.35 -7.70 -21.16
C VAL A 248 -19.99 -7.00 -21.34
N ASN A 249 -19.66 -6.05 -20.48
CA ASN A 249 -18.42 -5.29 -20.52
C ASN A 249 -17.31 -5.89 -19.63
N ILE A 250 -17.54 -7.10 -19.08
CA ILE A 250 -16.54 -7.85 -18.30
C ILE A 250 -16.11 -9.05 -19.16
N LEU A 251 -14.92 -8.94 -19.73
CA LEU A 251 -14.39 -9.90 -20.69
C LEU A 251 -13.44 -10.88 -19.97
N ILE A 252 -13.58 -12.17 -20.25
CA ILE A 252 -12.58 -13.16 -19.82
C ILE A 252 -11.45 -13.10 -20.84
N ALA A 253 -10.21 -12.92 -20.34
CA ALA A 253 -9.03 -12.96 -21.18
C ALA A 253 -8.92 -14.36 -21.82
N SER A 254 -8.79 -14.42 -23.14
CA SER A 254 -8.48 -15.67 -23.83
C SER A 254 -7.05 -16.08 -23.47
N GLU A 255 -6.82 -17.36 -23.19
CA GLU A 255 -5.48 -17.93 -23.18
C GLU A 255 -4.89 -17.74 -24.59
N GLU A 256 -3.80 -16.95 -24.69
CA GLU A 256 -2.98 -16.89 -25.89
C GLU A 256 -2.00 -18.06 -25.92
#